data_ba09f93808b20a8c42f549584de03f48
#
_entry.id   ba09f93808b20a8c42f549584de03f48
#
_cell.length_a   1.000
_cell.length_b   1.000
_cell.length_c   1.000
_cell.angle_alpha   90.00
_cell.angle_beta   90.00
_cell.angle_gamma   90.00
#
_symmetry.space_group_name_H-M   'P 1'
#
loop_
_entity.id
_entity.type
_entity.pdbx_description
1 polymer ?
#
loop_
_entity_poly.entity_id
_entity_poly.type
_entity_poly.pdbx_seq_one_letter_code
_entity_poly.pdbx_strand_id
1 'polypeptide(L)'
;PRGIRDVEEWYVSLLTRQDFIREVFSRITDIGLQNLELFHQAVGERIQVIVVSGTDFGSQNGPFISQEVYRKLFKPFHQKINHWIHQNTTWKTFIHTCGSVYDLLPDIKEAGFDILNPVQISAAKMIPQNLKKNFGHQFTFWGGGVNTQKTLPFGTPGEVREEVRQLIETFKPGGGFVFATVHNIQANIPVENLLALFEAVNEYR
;
A
#
# COMPACT_ATOMS: atom_id res chain seq x y z
N PRO A 1 -6.85 3.67 15.33
CA PRO A 1 -5.49 3.71 15.86
C PRO A 1 -5.26 2.54 16.80
N ARG A 2 -4.17 1.81 16.60
CA ARG A 2 -3.77 0.72 17.51
C ARG A 2 -3.61 1.30 18.93
N GLY A 3 -4.16 0.62 19.93
CA GLY A 3 -4.04 0.99 21.34
C GLY A 3 -5.11 1.93 21.88
N ILE A 4 -6.03 2.46 21.07
CA ILE A 4 -7.14 3.29 21.58
C ILE A 4 -8.40 2.46 21.81
N ARG A 5 -8.65 1.47 20.92
CA ARG A 5 -9.81 0.59 20.95
C ARG A 5 -9.45 -0.79 20.47
N ASP A 6 -10.25 -1.78 20.88
CA ASP A 6 -10.33 -3.07 20.22
C ASP A 6 -10.66 -2.91 18.72
N VAL A 7 -10.21 -3.88 17.90
CA VAL A 7 -10.34 -3.79 16.44
C VAL A 7 -11.80 -3.76 16.00
N GLU A 8 -12.66 -4.60 16.59
CA GLU A 8 -14.08 -4.64 16.28
C GLU A 8 -14.76 -3.33 16.70
N GLU A 9 -14.52 -2.87 17.93
CA GLU A 9 -15.05 -1.58 18.42
C GLU A 9 -14.57 -0.40 17.57
N TRP A 10 -13.34 -0.47 17.04
CA TRP A 10 -12.84 0.54 16.13
C TRP A 10 -13.67 0.63 14.87
N TYR A 11 -13.93 -0.50 14.18
CA TYR A 11 -14.75 -0.51 12.97
C TYR A 11 -16.20 -0.11 13.24
N VAL A 12 -16.80 -0.55 14.34
CA VAL A 12 -18.13 -0.09 14.78
C VAL A 12 -18.14 1.43 15.00
N SER A 13 -17.09 2.00 15.57
CA SER A 13 -16.97 3.44 15.81
C SER A 13 -16.96 4.25 14.51
N LEU A 14 -16.42 3.72 13.41
CA LEU A 14 -16.45 4.38 12.09
C LEU A 14 -17.87 4.60 11.55
N LEU A 15 -18.85 3.84 12.07
CA LEU A 15 -20.25 3.97 11.69
C LEU A 15 -21.07 4.75 12.74
N THR A 16 -20.77 4.56 14.02
CA THR A 16 -21.62 5.03 15.14
C THR A 16 -21.10 6.29 15.83
N ARG A 17 -19.82 6.65 15.66
CA ARG A 17 -19.15 7.76 16.38
C ARG A 17 -18.30 8.62 15.44
N GLN A 18 -18.84 8.96 14.28
CA GLN A 18 -18.08 9.65 13.22
C GLN A 18 -17.51 11.00 13.65
N ASP A 19 -18.22 11.77 14.46
CA ASP A 19 -17.74 13.08 14.93
C ASP A 19 -16.54 12.93 15.86
N PHE A 20 -16.58 11.94 16.76
CA PHE A 20 -15.43 11.62 17.60
C PHE A 20 -14.21 11.19 16.77
N ILE A 21 -14.43 10.35 15.74
CA ILE A 21 -13.35 9.91 14.84
C ILE A 21 -12.74 11.09 14.08
N ARG A 22 -13.58 12.01 13.57
CA ARG A 22 -13.10 13.22 12.89
C ARG A 22 -12.26 14.10 13.81
N GLU A 23 -12.70 14.31 15.06
CA GLU A 23 -11.95 15.10 16.03
C GLU A 23 -10.58 14.46 16.32
N VAL A 24 -10.55 13.13 16.54
CA VAL A 24 -9.30 12.38 16.75
C VAL A 24 -8.37 12.56 15.53
N PHE A 25 -8.89 12.33 14.32
CA PHE A 25 -8.06 12.45 13.12
C PHE A 25 -7.62 13.89 12.84
N SER A 26 -8.45 14.88 13.14
CA SER A 26 -8.05 16.29 13.03
C SER A 26 -6.84 16.58 13.90
N ARG A 27 -6.90 16.22 15.18
CA ARG A 27 -5.79 16.45 16.13
C ARG A 27 -4.52 15.70 15.74
N ILE A 28 -4.65 14.42 15.35
CA ILE A 28 -3.51 13.63 14.90
C ILE A 28 -2.88 14.24 13.63
N THR A 29 -3.71 14.72 12.71
CA THR A 29 -3.25 15.34 11.47
C THR A 29 -2.52 16.67 11.75
N ASP A 30 -3.05 17.51 12.65
CA ASP A 30 -2.41 18.78 12.99
C ASP A 30 -1.04 18.57 13.67
N ILE A 31 -0.94 17.61 14.59
CA ILE A 31 0.34 17.22 15.19
C ILE A 31 1.26 16.59 14.12
N GLY A 32 0.70 15.76 13.26
CA GLY A 32 1.44 15.14 12.16
C GLY A 32 2.07 16.13 11.21
N LEU A 33 1.35 17.21 10.87
CA LEU A 33 1.87 18.28 10.02
C LEU A 33 3.00 19.08 10.69
N GLN A 34 2.86 19.40 11.98
CA GLN A 34 3.93 20.05 12.73
C GLN A 34 5.21 19.17 12.79
N ASN A 35 5.04 17.89 13.06
CA ASN A 35 6.14 16.92 13.06
C ASN A 35 6.78 16.78 11.66
N LEU A 36 5.95 16.80 10.61
CA LEU A 36 6.41 16.70 9.23
C LEU A 36 7.27 17.89 8.81
N GLU A 37 6.91 19.08 9.24
CA GLU A 37 7.70 20.30 9.04
C GLU A 37 9.07 20.18 9.72
N LEU A 38 9.11 19.78 10.99
CA LEU A 38 10.36 19.57 11.73
C LEU A 38 11.21 18.46 11.09
N PHE A 39 10.56 17.39 10.64
CA PHE A 39 11.24 16.30 9.96
C PHE A 39 11.84 16.76 8.64
N HIS A 40 11.12 17.53 7.84
CA HIS A 40 11.62 18.10 6.58
C HIS A 40 12.82 19.04 6.83
N GLN A 41 12.76 19.90 7.84
CA GLN A 41 13.88 20.74 8.22
C GLN A 41 15.13 19.92 8.58
N ALA A 42 14.95 18.77 9.24
CA ALA A 42 16.06 17.92 9.65
C ALA A 42 16.67 17.08 8.52
N VAL A 43 15.83 16.52 7.62
CA VAL A 43 16.29 15.58 6.58
C VAL A 43 16.40 16.21 5.19
N GLY A 44 15.62 17.26 4.89
CA GLY A 44 15.58 17.91 3.56
C GLY A 44 15.34 16.88 2.44
N GLU A 45 16.04 17.03 1.33
CA GLU A 45 15.89 16.17 0.14
C GLU A 45 16.72 14.88 0.20
N ARG A 46 17.20 14.47 1.40
CA ARG A 46 17.94 13.19 1.58
C ARG A 46 17.08 11.95 1.46
N ILE A 47 15.75 12.10 1.52
CA ILE A 47 14.78 11.02 1.29
C ILE A 47 13.96 11.32 0.04
N GLN A 48 13.46 10.26 -0.61
CA GLN A 48 12.66 10.36 -1.82
C GLN A 48 11.20 9.91 -1.60
N VAL A 49 10.97 9.13 -0.56
CA VAL A 49 9.67 8.53 -0.25
C VAL A 49 9.37 8.66 1.23
N ILE A 50 8.13 9.02 1.55
CA ILE A 50 7.65 9.07 2.93
C ILE A 50 6.40 8.21 3.10
N VAL A 51 6.38 7.37 4.13
CA VAL A 51 5.21 6.56 4.49
C VAL A 51 4.22 7.43 5.26
N VAL A 52 3.06 7.67 4.66
CA VAL A 52 2.01 8.51 5.25
C VAL A 52 0.98 7.68 6.01
N SER A 53 0.61 6.52 5.49
CA SER A 53 -0.39 5.66 6.13
C SER A 53 0.02 4.19 6.04
N GLY A 54 -0.17 3.47 7.14
CA GLY A 54 -0.03 2.01 7.23
C GLY A 54 -1.32 1.34 7.70
N THR A 55 -2.48 1.91 7.33
CA THR A 55 -3.79 1.37 7.69
C THR A 55 -4.25 0.37 6.65
N ASP A 56 -4.49 -0.87 7.06
CA ASP A 56 -5.09 -1.89 6.20
C ASP A 56 -6.58 -1.59 6.01
N PHE A 57 -6.97 -1.33 4.78
CA PHE A 57 -8.37 -1.09 4.39
C PHE A 57 -9.02 -2.30 3.74
N GLY A 58 -8.27 -3.34 3.40
CA GLY A 58 -8.75 -4.53 2.72
C GLY A 58 -8.58 -5.82 3.49
N SER A 59 -9.54 -6.72 3.32
CA SER A 59 -9.44 -8.14 3.63
C SER A 59 -9.07 -8.94 2.37
N GLN A 60 -9.00 -10.28 2.49
CA GLN A 60 -8.81 -11.15 1.32
C GLN A 60 -9.96 -11.01 0.30
N ASN A 61 -11.18 -10.74 0.76
CA ASN A 61 -12.40 -10.79 -0.05
C ASN A 61 -12.96 -9.42 -0.46
N GLY A 62 -12.54 -8.34 0.19
CA GLY A 62 -13.03 -6.99 -0.07
C GLY A 62 -12.56 -5.97 0.96
N PRO A 63 -12.93 -4.70 0.79
CA PRO A 63 -12.60 -3.65 1.75
C PRO A 63 -13.29 -3.87 3.11
N PHE A 64 -12.62 -3.47 4.20
CA PHE A 64 -13.20 -3.43 5.55
C PHE A 64 -14.18 -2.27 5.74
N ILE A 65 -14.08 -1.24 4.91
CA ILE A 65 -14.92 -0.04 4.96
C ILE A 65 -15.47 0.28 3.57
N SER A 66 -16.63 0.92 3.53
CA SER A 66 -17.18 1.42 2.26
C SER A 66 -16.38 2.61 1.72
N GLN A 67 -16.50 2.87 0.42
CA GLN A 67 -15.95 4.08 -0.21
C GLN A 67 -16.48 5.36 0.50
N GLU A 68 -17.75 5.36 0.90
CA GLU A 68 -18.35 6.49 1.60
C GLU A 68 -17.67 6.77 2.94
N VAL A 69 -17.40 5.72 3.73
CA VAL A 69 -16.67 5.84 5.00
C VAL A 69 -15.24 6.35 4.77
N TYR A 70 -14.55 5.82 3.76
CA TYR A 70 -13.21 6.32 3.40
C TYR A 70 -13.26 7.81 3.03
N ARG A 71 -14.18 8.21 2.16
CA ARG A 71 -14.35 9.60 1.70
C ARG A 71 -14.67 10.57 2.85
N LYS A 72 -15.47 10.13 3.81
CA LYS A 72 -15.87 10.97 4.94
C LYS A 72 -14.84 11.07 6.06
N LEU A 73 -14.16 9.95 6.38
CA LEU A 73 -13.38 9.84 7.60
C LEU A 73 -11.86 9.78 7.39
N PHE A 74 -11.38 9.32 6.23
CA PHE A 74 -9.94 9.15 5.99
C PHE A 74 -9.40 10.09 4.91
N LYS A 75 -10.07 10.15 3.78
CA LYS A 75 -9.62 10.91 2.61
C LYS A 75 -9.29 12.37 2.89
N PRO A 76 -10.09 13.16 3.66
CA PRO A 76 -9.77 14.56 3.90
C PRO A 76 -8.45 14.76 4.66
N PHE A 77 -8.14 13.86 5.58
CA PHE A 77 -6.91 13.90 6.38
C PHE A 77 -5.70 13.44 5.56
N HIS A 78 -5.84 12.39 4.76
CA HIS A 78 -4.82 11.98 3.81
C HIS A 78 -4.51 13.09 2.79
N GLN A 79 -5.55 13.74 2.25
CA GLN A 79 -5.38 14.87 1.34
C GLN A 79 -4.60 16.02 1.98
N LYS A 80 -4.91 16.38 3.23
CA LYS A 80 -4.25 17.45 3.94
C LYS A 80 -2.75 17.19 4.12
N ILE A 81 -2.38 15.96 4.51
CA ILE A 81 -0.98 15.53 4.68
C ILE A 81 -0.27 15.47 3.32
N ASN A 82 -0.85 14.76 2.35
CA ASN A 82 -0.23 14.58 1.03
C ASN A 82 -0.07 15.91 0.29
N HIS A 83 -1.05 16.79 0.41
CA HIS A 83 -0.96 18.14 -0.16
C HIS A 83 0.21 18.93 0.43
N TRP A 84 0.37 18.92 1.76
CA TRP A 84 1.51 19.59 2.40
C TRP A 84 2.85 19.03 1.88
N ILE A 85 2.98 17.70 1.78
CA ILE A 85 4.19 17.03 1.29
C ILE A 85 4.50 17.49 -0.14
N HIS A 86 3.53 17.42 -1.03
CA HIS A 86 3.72 17.78 -2.44
C HIS A 86 3.98 19.28 -2.68
N GLN A 87 3.51 20.16 -1.77
CA GLN A 87 3.76 21.61 -1.86
C GLN A 87 5.13 22.01 -1.33
N ASN A 88 5.67 21.27 -0.37
CA ASN A 88 6.87 21.69 0.37
C ASN A 88 8.09 20.82 0.11
N THR A 89 7.94 19.68 -0.59
CA THR A 89 9.02 18.72 -0.81
C THR A 89 8.96 18.10 -2.20
N THR A 90 10.03 17.41 -2.60
CA THR A 90 10.04 16.54 -3.80
C THR A 90 9.61 15.09 -3.50
N TRP A 91 9.29 14.78 -2.24
CA TRP A 91 9.03 13.43 -1.77
C TRP A 91 7.76 12.84 -2.37
N LYS A 92 7.76 11.53 -2.54
CA LYS A 92 6.60 10.74 -2.97
C LYS A 92 5.89 10.14 -1.77
N THR A 93 4.57 10.22 -1.78
CA THR A 93 3.72 9.75 -0.70
C THR A 93 3.39 8.27 -0.88
N PHE A 94 3.55 7.51 0.20
CA PHE A 94 3.42 6.06 0.20
C PHE A 94 2.29 5.63 1.14
N ILE A 95 1.38 4.79 0.63
CA ILE A 95 0.38 4.11 1.44
C ILE A 95 0.68 2.62 1.50
N HIS A 96 0.76 2.08 2.73
CA HIS A 96 0.69 0.64 2.95
C HIS A 96 -0.74 0.27 3.32
N THR A 97 -1.36 -0.62 2.54
CA THR A 97 -2.70 -1.13 2.80
C THR A 97 -2.85 -2.52 2.19
N CYS A 98 -2.95 -3.53 3.03
CA CYS A 98 -3.14 -4.91 2.60
C CYS A 98 -4.55 -5.17 2.08
N GLY A 99 -4.71 -6.31 1.41
CA GLY A 99 -5.99 -6.87 1.00
C GLY A 99 -6.55 -6.32 -0.30
N SER A 100 -7.83 -6.58 -0.47
CA SER A 100 -8.61 -6.16 -1.64
C SER A 100 -9.04 -4.70 -1.47
N VAL A 101 -8.26 -3.79 -2.06
CA VAL A 101 -8.51 -2.33 -2.02
C VAL A 101 -8.85 -1.74 -3.38
N TYR A 102 -9.06 -2.57 -4.39
CA TYR A 102 -9.29 -2.14 -5.77
C TYR A 102 -10.36 -1.04 -5.90
N ASP A 103 -11.49 -1.23 -5.22
CA ASP A 103 -12.61 -0.29 -5.27
C ASP A 103 -12.30 1.06 -4.57
N LEU A 104 -11.29 1.11 -3.69
CA LEU A 104 -10.83 2.31 -3.02
C LEU A 104 -9.72 3.06 -3.78
N LEU A 105 -9.08 2.44 -4.78
CA LEU A 105 -7.93 3.02 -5.48
C LEU A 105 -8.21 4.39 -6.10
N PRO A 106 -9.37 4.67 -6.73
CA PRO A 106 -9.68 6.01 -7.21
C PRO A 106 -9.63 7.06 -6.10
N ASP A 107 -10.23 6.78 -4.96
CA ASP A 107 -10.25 7.69 -3.80
C ASP A 107 -8.88 7.84 -3.14
N ILE A 108 -8.09 6.76 -3.09
CA ILE A 108 -6.71 6.78 -2.61
C ILE A 108 -5.85 7.67 -3.53
N LYS A 109 -6.04 7.59 -4.85
CA LYS A 109 -5.34 8.47 -5.79
C LYS A 109 -5.75 9.93 -5.62
N GLU A 110 -7.04 10.20 -5.52
CA GLU A 110 -7.55 11.56 -5.25
C GLU A 110 -7.10 12.10 -3.89
N ALA A 111 -6.82 11.22 -2.92
CA ALA A 111 -6.19 11.61 -1.65
C ALA A 111 -4.72 12.02 -1.79
N GLY A 112 -4.11 11.87 -2.99
CA GLY A 112 -2.77 12.34 -3.31
C GLY A 112 -1.66 11.31 -3.07
N PHE A 113 -1.97 10.02 -2.97
CA PHE A 113 -0.93 8.99 -2.86
C PHE A 113 -0.26 8.70 -4.21
N ASP A 114 1.07 8.60 -4.20
CA ASP A 114 1.89 8.28 -5.37
C ASP A 114 2.22 6.79 -5.46
N ILE A 115 2.38 6.12 -4.29
CA ILE A 115 2.88 4.74 -4.20
C ILE A 115 1.88 3.89 -3.43
N LEU A 116 1.51 2.75 -4.02
CA LEU A 116 0.67 1.72 -3.43
C LEU A 116 1.53 0.50 -3.03
N ASN A 117 1.41 0.08 -1.79
CA ASN A 117 2.08 -1.09 -1.22
C ASN A 117 1.08 -1.88 -0.33
N PRO A 118 1.13 -3.19 -0.26
CA PRO A 118 2.08 -4.13 -0.87
C PRO A 118 1.63 -4.69 -2.22
N VAL A 119 0.49 -4.26 -2.76
CA VAL A 119 -0.14 -4.79 -3.98
C VAL A 119 -0.47 -6.29 -3.80
N GLN A 120 -1.46 -6.57 -2.96
CA GLN A 120 -1.80 -7.97 -2.61
C GLN A 120 -2.55 -8.68 -3.73
N ILE A 121 -1.80 -9.18 -4.70
CA ILE A 121 -2.29 -9.85 -5.92
C ILE A 121 -3.16 -11.10 -5.65
N SER A 122 -3.06 -11.69 -4.46
CA SER A 122 -3.89 -12.83 -4.03
C SER A 122 -5.28 -12.42 -3.54
N ALA A 123 -5.54 -11.14 -3.32
CA ALA A 123 -6.82 -10.64 -2.84
C ALA A 123 -7.81 -10.42 -4.00
N ALA A 124 -9.10 -10.46 -3.67
CA ALA A 124 -10.17 -10.28 -4.64
C ALA A 124 -10.01 -8.97 -5.45
N LYS A 125 -10.26 -9.02 -6.74
CA LYS A 125 -10.14 -7.90 -7.71
C LYS A 125 -8.71 -7.35 -7.93
N MET A 126 -7.71 -7.74 -7.13
CA MET A 126 -6.33 -7.23 -7.22
C MET A 126 -5.52 -7.94 -8.34
N ILE A 127 -6.14 -8.11 -9.50
CA ILE A 127 -5.56 -8.77 -10.67
C ILE A 127 -4.48 -7.86 -11.28
N PRO A 128 -3.21 -8.33 -11.41
CA PRO A 128 -2.08 -7.52 -11.88
C PRO A 128 -2.32 -6.76 -13.19
N GLN A 129 -2.88 -7.45 -14.19
CA GLN A 129 -3.18 -6.86 -15.51
C GLN A 129 -4.20 -5.72 -15.41
N ASN A 130 -5.24 -5.88 -14.58
CA ASN A 130 -6.26 -4.85 -14.36
C ASN A 130 -5.69 -3.67 -13.59
N LEU A 131 -4.87 -3.92 -12.56
CA LEU A 131 -4.18 -2.88 -11.81
C LEU A 131 -3.28 -2.05 -12.72
N LYS A 132 -2.44 -2.72 -13.51
CA LYS A 132 -1.53 -2.03 -14.45
C LYS A 132 -2.29 -1.23 -15.51
N LYS A 133 -3.30 -1.83 -16.13
CA LYS A 133 -4.12 -1.18 -17.17
C LYS A 133 -4.84 0.06 -16.65
N ASN A 134 -5.47 -0.04 -15.47
CA ASN A 134 -6.38 1.00 -14.98
C ASN A 134 -5.66 2.05 -14.12
N PHE A 135 -4.56 1.70 -13.46
CA PHE A 135 -3.90 2.55 -12.47
C PHE A 135 -2.38 2.70 -12.68
N GLY A 136 -1.78 2.00 -13.64
CA GLY A 136 -0.33 2.01 -13.86
C GLY A 136 0.28 3.37 -14.23
N HIS A 137 -0.54 4.32 -14.68
CA HIS A 137 -0.14 5.71 -14.93
C HIS A 137 -0.41 6.64 -13.74
N GLN A 138 -1.04 6.13 -12.68
CA GLN A 138 -1.45 6.90 -11.51
C GLN A 138 -0.65 6.55 -10.26
N PHE A 139 -0.22 5.29 -10.13
CA PHE A 139 0.54 4.78 -8.99
C PHE A 139 1.86 4.16 -9.43
N THR A 140 2.87 4.30 -8.57
CA THR A 140 3.96 3.34 -8.52
C THR A 140 3.50 2.16 -7.65
N PHE A 141 3.47 0.97 -8.23
CA PHE A 141 3.20 -0.27 -7.51
C PHE A 141 4.48 -0.75 -6.82
N TRP A 142 4.47 -0.75 -5.50
CA TRP A 142 5.59 -1.25 -4.70
C TRP A 142 5.18 -2.54 -4.01
N GLY A 143 5.54 -3.66 -4.59
CA GLY A 143 5.10 -4.98 -4.16
C GLY A 143 4.50 -5.79 -5.30
N GLY A 144 3.76 -6.85 -4.98
CA GLY A 144 3.11 -7.70 -5.98
C GLY A 144 4.09 -8.54 -6.81
N GLY A 145 5.32 -8.73 -6.34
CA GLY A 145 6.36 -9.46 -7.08
C GLY A 145 6.27 -10.97 -6.99
N VAL A 146 5.62 -11.51 -5.98
CA VAL A 146 5.34 -12.95 -5.81
C VAL A 146 4.26 -13.16 -4.75
N ASN A 147 3.44 -14.20 -4.93
CA ASN A 147 2.42 -14.59 -3.96
C ASN A 147 3.05 -15.27 -2.75
N THR A 148 3.06 -14.58 -1.61
CA THR A 148 3.63 -15.06 -0.35
C THR A 148 2.72 -16.02 0.43
N GLN A 149 1.47 -16.20 -0.01
CA GLN A 149 0.52 -17.12 0.63
C GLN A 149 0.41 -18.47 -0.06
N LYS A 150 0.84 -18.58 -1.32
CA LYS A 150 0.68 -19.79 -2.12
C LYS A 150 1.98 -20.20 -2.81
N THR A 151 2.43 -19.44 -3.79
CA THR A 151 3.53 -19.86 -4.67
C THR A 151 4.86 -19.87 -3.94
N LEU A 152 5.20 -18.82 -3.22
CA LEU A 152 6.48 -18.73 -2.55
C LEU A 152 6.67 -19.79 -1.44
N PRO A 153 5.68 -20.09 -0.56
CA PRO A 153 5.85 -21.11 0.47
C PRO A 153 5.62 -22.55 -0.01
N PHE A 154 4.81 -22.79 -1.05
CA PHE A 154 4.32 -24.13 -1.38
C PHE A 154 4.55 -24.54 -2.83
N GLY A 155 5.00 -23.62 -3.68
CA GLY A 155 5.36 -23.92 -5.06
C GLY A 155 6.77 -24.50 -5.17
N THR A 156 7.08 -24.99 -6.36
CA THR A 156 8.45 -25.36 -6.75
C THR A 156 9.28 -24.13 -7.11
N PRO A 157 10.63 -24.21 -7.09
CA PRO A 157 11.49 -23.12 -7.58
C PRO A 157 11.15 -22.67 -9.01
N GLY A 158 10.75 -23.59 -9.88
CA GLY A 158 10.33 -23.28 -11.25
C GLY A 158 9.04 -22.45 -11.29
N GLU A 159 8.04 -22.78 -10.46
CA GLU A 159 6.80 -22.02 -10.35
C GLU A 159 7.05 -20.63 -9.77
N VAL A 160 7.96 -20.49 -8.81
CA VAL A 160 8.37 -19.18 -8.27
C VAL A 160 9.00 -18.31 -9.36
N ARG A 161 9.94 -18.86 -10.14
CA ARG A 161 10.59 -18.14 -11.26
C ARG A 161 9.56 -17.68 -12.28
N GLU A 162 8.65 -18.56 -12.66
CA GLU A 162 7.63 -18.27 -13.67
C GLU A 162 6.66 -17.18 -13.18
N GLU A 163 6.19 -17.24 -11.93
CA GLU A 163 5.32 -16.18 -11.38
C GLU A 163 6.04 -14.84 -11.31
N VAL A 164 7.29 -14.80 -10.84
CA VAL A 164 8.12 -13.59 -10.80
C VAL A 164 8.28 -12.99 -12.20
N ARG A 165 8.60 -13.83 -13.20
CA ARG A 165 8.70 -13.41 -14.59
C ARG A 165 7.41 -12.74 -15.08
N GLN A 166 6.27 -13.41 -14.91
CA GLN A 166 4.96 -12.91 -15.36
C GLN A 166 4.58 -11.59 -14.68
N LEU A 167 4.87 -11.44 -13.37
CA LEU A 167 4.56 -10.23 -12.62
C LEU A 167 5.45 -9.06 -13.04
N ILE A 168 6.75 -9.32 -13.25
CA ILE A 168 7.67 -8.30 -13.78
C ILE A 168 7.23 -7.86 -15.19
N GLU A 169 6.94 -8.80 -16.08
CA GLU A 169 6.46 -8.50 -17.45
C GLU A 169 5.14 -7.72 -17.45
N THR A 170 4.28 -7.97 -16.47
CA THR A 170 3.01 -7.24 -16.31
C THR A 170 3.21 -5.82 -15.81
N PHE A 171 4.02 -5.62 -14.77
CA PHE A 171 4.13 -4.31 -14.10
C PHE A 171 5.23 -3.41 -14.68
N LYS A 172 6.30 -3.95 -15.25
CA LYS A 172 7.46 -3.20 -15.78
C LYS A 172 7.15 -2.24 -16.94
N PRO A 173 6.30 -2.58 -17.94
CA PRO A 173 6.07 -1.70 -19.08
C PRO A 173 5.62 -0.30 -18.68
N GLY A 174 6.31 0.74 -19.19
CA GLY A 174 6.02 2.14 -18.84
C GLY A 174 6.50 2.59 -17.46
N GLY A 175 7.23 1.74 -16.73
CA GLY A 175 7.74 2.06 -15.37
C GLY A 175 6.69 2.00 -14.27
N GLY A 176 6.96 2.64 -13.12
CA GLY A 176 6.06 2.68 -11.99
C GLY A 176 5.93 1.33 -11.26
N PHE A 177 7.01 0.54 -11.24
CA PHE A 177 7.07 -0.72 -10.51
C PHE A 177 8.34 -0.84 -9.67
N VAL A 178 8.17 -1.11 -8.39
CA VAL A 178 9.25 -1.47 -7.47
C VAL A 178 8.98 -2.90 -6.99
N PHE A 179 9.83 -3.82 -7.42
CA PHE A 179 9.69 -5.23 -7.03
C PHE A 179 9.87 -5.40 -5.52
N ALA A 180 8.89 -6.01 -4.89
CA ALA A 180 8.95 -6.54 -3.53
C ALA A 180 7.97 -7.71 -3.41
N THR A 181 8.18 -8.58 -2.44
CA THR A 181 7.19 -9.59 -2.08
C THR A 181 5.88 -8.93 -1.63
N VAL A 182 4.74 -9.63 -1.80
CA VAL A 182 3.43 -9.10 -1.35
C VAL A 182 3.40 -8.84 0.15
N HIS A 183 4.11 -9.65 0.94
CA HIS A 183 4.20 -9.52 2.38
C HIS A 183 5.59 -9.94 2.87
N ASN A 184 5.85 -9.80 4.17
CA ASN A 184 7.07 -10.30 4.79
C ASN A 184 7.28 -11.78 4.50
N ILE A 185 8.53 -12.13 4.22
CA ILE A 185 8.96 -13.53 4.06
C ILE A 185 8.83 -14.22 5.42
N GLN A 186 8.04 -15.29 5.47
CA GLN A 186 7.78 -16.06 6.68
C GLN A 186 8.77 -17.22 6.83
N ALA A 187 8.91 -17.77 8.04
CA ALA A 187 9.85 -18.84 8.35
C ALA A 187 9.58 -20.18 7.64
N ASN A 188 8.37 -20.38 7.12
CA ASN A 188 7.97 -21.59 6.40
C ASN A 188 8.35 -21.58 4.91
N ILE A 189 9.05 -20.56 4.42
CA ILE A 189 9.42 -20.47 3.01
C ILE A 189 10.72 -21.26 2.76
N PRO A 190 10.73 -22.23 1.82
CA PRO A 190 11.93 -22.98 1.48
C PRO A 190 13.05 -22.07 0.96
N VAL A 191 14.30 -22.34 1.35
CA VAL A 191 15.46 -21.54 0.93
C VAL A 191 15.64 -21.60 -0.59
N GLU A 192 15.39 -22.75 -1.21
CA GLU A 192 15.44 -22.94 -2.67
C GLU A 192 14.46 -22.01 -3.41
N ASN A 193 13.29 -21.75 -2.83
CA ASN A 193 12.32 -20.83 -3.39
C ASN A 193 12.77 -19.36 -3.26
N LEU A 194 13.48 -19.02 -2.17
CA LEU A 194 14.08 -17.69 -2.02
C LEU A 194 15.21 -17.49 -3.04
N LEU A 195 16.04 -18.48 -3.24
CA LEU A 195 17.11 -18.41 -4.25
C LEU A 195 16.52 -18.24 -5.65
N ALA A 196 15.51 -19.04 -6.00
CA ALA A 196 14.80 -18.92 -7.26
C ALA A 196 14.14 -17.55 -7.47
N LEU A 197 13.57 -16.98 -6.41
CA LEU A 197 13.04 -15.61 -6.40
C LEU A 197 14.10 -14.58 -6.77
N PHE A 198 15.26 -14.57 -6.06
CA PHE A 198 16.34 -13.61 -6.31
C PHE A 198 16.96 -13.76 -7.70
N GLU A 199 17.16 -14.99 -8.15
CA GLU A 199 17.67 -15.28 -9.49
C GLU A 199 16.71 -14.74 -10.57
N ALA A 200 15.41 -15.03 -10.44
CA ALA A 200 14.40 -14.54 -11.38
C ALA A 200 14.34 -13.00 -11.40
N VAL A 201 14.39 -12.33 -10.25
CA VAL A 201 14.43 -10.86 -10.22
C VAL A 201 15.65 -10.33 -10.94
N ASN A 202 16.82 -10.93 -10.75
CA ASN A 202 18.03 -10.49 -11.43
C ASN A 202 18.01 -10.71 -12.94
N GLU A 203 17.32 -11.74 -13.39
CA GLU A 203 17.20 -12.08 -14.81
C GLU A 203 16.20 -11.19 -15.55
N TYR A 204 15.04 -10.85 -14.93
CA TYR A 204 13.91 -10.19 -15.61
C TYR A 204 13.75 -8.70 -15.30
N ARG A 205 14.51 -8.12 -14.35
CA ARG A 205 14.46 -6.69 -13.97
C ARG A 205 14.87 -5.72 -15.10
#